data_f057651a8f2aeee2a8dd56aecc1e35a3
#
_entry.id   f057651a8f2aeee2a8dd56aecc1e35a3
#
_cell.length_a   1.000
_cell.length_b   1.000
_cell.length_c   1.000
_cell.angle_alpha   90.00
_cell.angle_beta   90.00
_cell.angle_gamma   90.00
#
_symmetry.space_group_name_H-M   'P 1'
#
loop_
_entity.id
_entity.type
_entity.pdbx_description
1 polymer ?
#
loop_
_entity_poly.entity_id
_entity_poly.type
_entity_poly.pdbx_seq_one_letter_code
_entity_poly.pdbx_strand_id
1 'polypeptide(L)'
;MSDQALYSSRIIKTFMEYIATHYPNLNVKTALDYSGITIYQVNDGGHWFNQKEVDRFHECVVKLTENPDIALEVGRFAPFSKASGAMTNFVTGFITPAVAYSFMGKMYPQVSRACVIETRSLKNDQAEITVRLKPGVEEKPYQCANRWGMFESVSNLLTGKMPKIDHPVCIHQGGDRCQYIITWESTKSSIWKRLSIYTATLCLLVLLVMVFTLPAHYAFIFSFVALLLIFSFFLWSLILEKRELK
;
A
#
# COMPACT_ATOMS: atom_id res chain seq x y z
N MET A 1 16.02 -3.23 -25.97
CA MET A 1 15.64 -3.12 -24.53
C MET A 1 16.21 -1.82 -24.03
N SER A 2 15.37 -0.92 -23.52
CA SER A 2 15.79 0.41 -23.10
C SER A 2 16.69 0.34 -21.86
N ASP A 3 17.84 1.02 -21.89
CA ASP A 3 18.71 1.28 -20.73
C ASP A 3 18.07 2.27 -19.74
N GLN A 4 16.77 2.47 -19.84
CA GLN A 4 16.05 3.44 -19.05
C GLN A 4 15.97 3.00 -17.58
N ALA A 5 16.35 3.88 -16.67
CA ALA A 5 16.29 3.67 -15.23
C ALA A 5 14.83 3.80 -14.74
N LEU A 6 14.19 2.65 -14.49
CA LEU A 6 12.74 2.54 -14.26
C LEU A 6 12.36 2.14 -12.83
N TYR A 7 13.23 1.46 -12.11
CA TYR A 7 12.92 0.83 -10.82
C TYR A 7 13.81 1.36 -9.71
N SER A 8 13.20 1.90 -8.67
CA SER A 8 13.93 2.43 -7.50
C SER A 8 14.69 1.31 -6.78
N SER A 9 15.85 1.66 -6.23
CA SER A 9 16.66 0.80 -5.34
C SER A 9 15.87 0.20 -4.19
N ARG A 10 14.79 0.85 -3.76
CA ARG A 10 13.89 0.36 -2.70
C ARG A 10 13.28 -0.98 -3.03
N ILE A 11 13.01 -1.29 -4.31
CA ILE A 11 12.48 -2.60 -4.73
C ILE A 11 13.49 -3.69 -4.42
N ILE A 12 14.73 -3.55 -4.87
CA ILE A 12 15.79 -4.53 -4.62
C ILE A 12 16.05 -4.66 -3.11
N LYS A 13 16.06 -3.54 -2.38
CA LYS A 13 16.21 -3.53 -0.93
C LYS A 13 15.10 -4.31 -0.21
N THR A 14 13.85 -4.18 -0.66
CA THR A 14 12.72 -4.94 -0.10
C THR A 14 12.91 -6.45 -0.32
N PHE A 15 13.35 -6.88 -1.52
CA PHE A 15 13.70 -8.28 -1.77
C PHE A 15 14.81 -8.76 -0.83
N MET A 16 15.87 -7.98 -0.67
CA MET A 16 16.97 -8.36 0.22
C MET A 16 16.53 -8.50 1.68
N GLU A 17 15.70 -7.58 2.17
CA GLU A 17 15.14 -7.64 3.53
C GLU A 17 14.24 -8.87 3.72
N TYR A 18 13.42 -9.19 2.72
CA TYR A 18 12.58 -10.38 2.73
C TYR A 18 13.43 -11.66 2.78
N ILE A 19 14.43 -11.78 1.89
CA ILE A 19 15.34 -12.93 1.83
C ILE A 19 16.10 -13.07 3.16
N ALA A 20 16.64 -12.00 3.70
CA ALA A 20 17.35 -12.04 4.98
C ALA A 20 16.48 -12.54 6.14
N THR A 21 15.16 -12.28 6.08
CA THR A 21 14.21 -12.69 7.13
C THR A 21 13.76 -14.14 6.96
N HIS A 22 13.46 -14.58 5.72
CA HIS A 22 12.81 -15.87 5.45
C HIS A 22 13.77 -16.94 4.94
N TYR A 23 14.93 -16.54 4.43
CA TYR A 23 15.98 -17.41 3.87
C TYR A 23 17.36 -17.04 4.44
N PRO A 24 17.57 -17.09 5.77
CA PRO A 24 18.79 -16.53 6.42
C PRO A 24 20.08 -17.21 5.98
N ASN A 25 19.99 -18.42 5.45
CA ASN A 25 21.15 -19.18 4.95
C ASN A 25 21.53 -18.84 3.51
N LEU A 26 20.73 -18.05 2.79
CA LEU A 26 21.02 -17.67 1.42
C LEU A 26 21.91 -16.43 1.34
N ASN A 27 22.92 -16.51 0.50
CA ASN A 27 23.78 -15.38 0.19
C ASN A 27 23.18 -14.53 -0.94
N VAL A 28 22.41 -13.50 -0.57
CA VAL A 28 21.79 -12.58 -1.53
C VAL A 28 22.80 -11.82 -2.39
N LYS A 29 24.07 -11.74 -1.96
CA LYS A 29 25.15 -11.11 -2.75
C LYS A 29 25.31 -11.81 -4.11
N THR A 30 25.12 -13.12 -4.17
CA THR A 30 25.13 -13.89 -5.45
C THR A 30 24.15 -13.31 -6.46
N ALA A 31 22.94 -12.92 -6.03
CA ALA A 31 21.94 -12.32 -6.92
C ALA A 31 22.32 -10.90 -7.36
N LEU A 32 22.94 -10.14 -6.47
CA LEU A 32 23.47 -8.80 -6.80
C LEU A 32 24.59 -8.90 -7.85
N ASP A 33 25.57 -9.77 -7.62
CA ASP A 33 26.70 -9.98 -8.53
C ASP A 33 26.23 -10.48 -9.92
N TYR A 34 25.27 -11.42 -9.95
CA TYR A 34 24.68 -11.92 -11.19
C TYR A 34 23.95 -10.84 -12.00
N SER A 35 23.30 -9.93 -11.32
CA SER A 35 22.55 -8.83 -11.96
C SER A 35 23.40 -7.62 -12.34
N GLY A 36 24.66 -7.56 -11.83
CA GLY A 36 25.53 -6.40 -11.97
C GLY A 36 25.16 -5.23 -11.03
N ILE A 37 24.37 -5.51 -10.00
CA ILE A 37 23.94 -4.53 -8.99
C ILE A 37 24.93 -4.54 -7.83
N THR A 38 25.33 -3.36 -7.37
CA THR A 38 26.18 -3.21 -6.19
C THR A 38 25.39 -2.87 -4.93
N ILE A 39 25.90 -3.27 -3.77
CA ILE A 39 25.26 -2.95 -2.48
C ILE A 39 25.19 -1.43 -2.23
N TYR A 40 26.12 -0.66 -2.78
CA TYR A 40 26.11 0.79 -2.69
C TYR A 40 24.92 1.39 -3.44
N GLN A 41 24.62 0.89 -4.66
CA GLN A 41 23.46 1.30 -5.44
C GLN A 41 22.16 0.96 -4.73
N VAL A 42 22.06 -0.21 -4.08
CA VAL A 42 20.87 -0.60 -3.31
C VAL A 42 20.66 0.29 -2.09
N ASN A 43 21.72 0.70 -1.43
CA ASN A 43 21.65 1.57 -0.24
C ASN A 43 21.45 3.05 -0.59
N ASP A 44 21.71 3.45 -1.83
CA ASP A 44 21.37 4.78 -2.32
C ASP A 44 19.88 4.87 -2.65
N GLY A 45 19.11 5.53 -1.80
CA GLY A 45 17.66 5.72 -1.99
C GLY A 45 17.28 6.55 -3.21
N GLY A 46 18.23 7.22 -3.85
CA GLY A 46 18.07 7.97 -5.09
C GLY A 46 18.37 7.16 -6.36
N HIS A 47 18.96 5.98 -6.22
CA HIS A 47 19.37 5.15 -7.35
C HIS A 47 18.18 4.45 -8.03
N TRP A 48 18.27 4.30 -9.35
CA TRP A 48 17.27 3.64 -10.20
C TRP A 48 17.92 2.61 -11.11
N PHE A 49 17.32 1.43 -11.18
CA PHE A 49 17.75 0.32 -12.02
C PHE A 49 16.94 0.23 -13.31
N ASN A 50 17.54 -0.35 -14.35
CA ASN A 50 16.84 -0.66 -15.59
C ASN A 50 16.13 -2.03 -15.52
N GLN A 51 15.32 -2.34 -16.53
CA GLN A 51 14.56 -3.60 -16.61
C GLN A 51 15.47 -4.83 -16.57
N LYS A 52 16.59 -4.80 -17.29
CA LYS A 52 17.50 -5.94 -17.41
C LYS A 52 18.15 -6.29 -16.06
N GLU A 53 18.53 -5.27 -15.28
CA GLU A 53 19.12 -5.47 -13.95
C GLU A 53 18.12 -6.14 -13.00
N VAL A 54 16.88 -5.62 -12.94
CA VAL A 54 15.85 -6.18 -12.04
C VAL A 54 15.39 -7.56 -12.50
N ASP A 55 15.34 -7.83 -13.81
CA ASP A 55 15.00 -9.14 -14.36
C ASP A 55 16.05 -10.20 -13.97
N ARG A 56 17.33 -9.87 -14.15
CA ARG A 56 18.44 -10.78 -13.77
C ARG A 56 18.48 -11.03 -12.28
N PHE A 57 18.26 -9.97 -11.48
CA PHE A 57 18.19 -10.10 -10.04
C PHE A 57 17.06 -11.06 -9.64
N HIS A 58 15.85 -10.85 -10.14
CA HIS A 58 14.70 -11.71 -9.85
C HIS A 58 14.93 -13.16 -10.30
N GLU A 59 15.46 -13.38 -11.52
CA GLU A 59 15.77 -14.73 -12.03
C GLU A 59 16.72 -15.47 -11.08
N CYS A 60 17.77 -14.81 -10.61
CA CYS A 60 18.73 -15.40 -9.69
C CYS A 60 18.09 -15.68 -8.32
N VAL A 61 17.26 -14.76 -7.82
CA VAL A 61 16.55 -14.94 -6.55
C VAL A 61 15.62 -16.16 -6.60
N VAL A 62 14.84 -16.32 -7.68
CA VAL A 62 13.98 -17.50 -7.87
C VAL A 62 14.80 -18.79 -7.84
N LYS A 63 15.97 -18.83 -8.52
CA LYS A 63 16.86 -20.00 -8.52
C LYS A 63 17.44 -20.29 -7.14
N LEU A 64 17.84 -19.27 -6.40
CA LEU A 64 18.43 -19.42 -5.06
C LEU A 64 17.41 -19.85 -4.00
N THR A 65 16.18 -19.36 -4.11
CA THR A 65 15.11 -19.63 -3.14
C THR A 65 14.28 -20.86 -3.52
N GLU A 66 14.40 -21.35 -4.76
CA GLU A 66 13.53 -22.37 -5.37
C GLU A 66 12.05 -22.03 -5.29
N ASN A 67 11.73 -20.72 -5.15
CA ASN A 67 10.38 -20.21 -4.97
C ASN A 67 9.97 -19.34 -6.17
N PRO A 68 9.11 -19.86 -7.08
CA PRO A 68 8.64 -19.09 -8.23
C PRO A 68 7.70 -17.93 -7.83
N ASP A 69 7.08 -17.99 -6.64
CA ASP A 69 6.14 -16.99 -6.13
C ASP A 69 6.82 -15.91 -5.27
N ILE A 70 8.15 -15.90 -5.22
CA ILE A 70 8.93 -14.97 -4.38
C ILE A 70 8.53 -13.49 -4.60
N ALA A 71 8.22 -13.12 -5.84
CA ALA A 71 7.81 -11.76 -6.15
C ALA A 71 6.48 -11.37 -5.50
N LEU A 72 5.49 -12.29 -5.48
CA LEU A 72 4.21 -12.12 -4.79
C LEU A 72 4.43 -11.96 -3.28
N GLU A 73 5.26 -12.81 -2.71
CA GLU A 73 5.56 -12.79 -1.26
C GLU A 73 6.29 -11.52 -0.84
N VAL A 74 7.27 -11.09 -1.63
CA VAL A 74 7.95 -9.79 -1.42
C VAL A 74 6.97 -8.62 -1.58
N GLY A 75 6.01 -8.70 -2.49
CA GLY A 75 4.93 -7.73 -2.60
C GLY A 75 4.09 -7.64 -1.32
N ARG A 76 3.73 -8.78 -0.72
CA ARG A 76 3.04 -8.85 0.58
C ARG A 76 3.88 -8.30 1.72
N PHE A 77 5.19 -8.47 1.66
CA PHE A 77 6.14 -7.96 2.65
C PHE A 77 6.43 -6.47 2.52
N ALA A 78 6.23 -5.88 1.35
CA ALA A 78 6.62 -4.50 1.05
C ALA A 78 6.19 -3.43 2.09
N PRO A 79 4.96 -3.46 2.66
CA PRO A 79 4.59 -2.52 3.71
C PRO A 79 5.37 -2.66 5.03
N PHE A 80 5.96 -3.81 5.28
CA PHE A 80 6.74 -4.09 6.50
C PHE A 80 8.25 -3.85 6.31
N SER A 81 8.68 -3.62 5.07
CA SER A 81 10.08 -3.34 4.72
C SER A 81 10.53 -1.99 5.28
N LYS A 82 11.74 -1.94 5.82
CA LYS A 82 12.40 -0.68 6.22
C LYS A 82 12.61 0.26 5.03
N ALA A 83 12.71 -0.30 3.81
CA ALA A 83 12.80 0.46 2.58
C ALA A 83 11.53 1.28 2.29
N SER A 84 10.36 0.88 2.82
CA SER A 84 9.08 1.61 2.71
C SER A 84 9.03 2.86 3.60
N GLY A 85 9.95 3.00 4.56
CA GLY A 85 10.14 4.20 5.38
C GLY A 85 8.97 4.53 6.31
N ALA A 86 8.90 5.81 6.71
CA ALA A 86 7.87 6.34 7.61
C ALA A 86 6.43 6.22 7.06
N MET A 87 6.30 5.89 5.77
CA MET A 87 5.02 5.73 5.09
C MET A 87 4.13 4.68 5.72
N THR A 88 4.70 3.53 6.09
CA THR A 88 3.94 2.43 6.71
C THR A 88 3.33 2.87 8.03
N ASN A 89 4.11 3.58 8.86
CA ASN A 89 3.65 4.09 10.16
C ASN A 89 2.54 5.15 10.00
N PHE A 90 2.59 5.94 8.93
CA PHE A 90 1.56 6.94 8.62
C PHE A 90 0.26 6.28 8.15
N VAL A 91 0.36 5.23 7.32
CA VAL A 91 -0.81 4.53 6.77
C VAL A 91 -1.59 3.76 7.86
N THR A 92 -0.90 3.18 8.85
CA THR A 92 -1.52 2.28 9.84
C THR A 92 -2.42 2.98 10.87
N GLY A 93 -2.26 4.29 11.10
CA GLY A 93 -2.96 4.98 12.17
C GLY A 93 -4.38 5.47 11.84
N PHE A 94 -4.64 5.94 10.61
CA PHE A 94 -5.85 6.72 10.32
C PHE A 94 -6.49 6.46 8.96
N ILE A 95 -5.94 5.62 8.10
CA ILE A 95 -6.36 5.49 6.70
C ILE A 95 -7.19 4.21 6.51
N THR A 96 -8.32 4.34 5.82
CA THR A 96 -9.12 3.20 5.35
C THR A 96 -8.51 2.60 4.08
N PRO A 97 -8.77 1.33 3.71
CA PRO A 97 -8.29 0.75 2.47
C PRO A 97 -8.62 1.60 1.23
N ALA A 98 -9.82 2.18 1.17
CA ALA A 98 -10.23 3.07 0.08
C ALA A 98 -9.28 4.26 -0.10
N VAL A 99 -8.91 4.91 1.01
CA VAL A 99 -7.96 6.04 1.00
C VAL A 99 -6.56 5.55 0.65
N ALA A 100 -6.09 4.45 1.23
CA ALA A 100 -4.78 3.89 0.94
C ALA A 100 -4.61 3.59 -0.57
N TYR A 101 -5.60 2.93 -1.19
CA TYR A 101 -5.56 2.66 -2.63
C TYR A 101 -5.62 3.94 -3.46
N SER A 102 -6.38 4.96 -3.06
CA SER A 102 -6.42 6.24 -3.79
C SER A 102 -5.08 6.98 -3.80
N PHE A 103 -4.25 6.77 -2.78
CA PHE A 103 -2.89 7.33 -2.72
C PHE A 103 -1.87 6.54 -3.55
N MET A 104 -2.13 5.28 -3.88
CA MET A 104 -1.16 4.44 -4.62
C MET A 104 -0.74 5.06 -5.94
N GLY A 105 -1.68 5.57 -6.73
CA GLY A 105 -1.35 6.21 -8.02
C GLY A 105 -0.40 7.40 -7.89
N LYS A 106 -0.45 8.14 -6.78
CA LYS A 106 0.43 9.28 -6.49
C LYS A 106 1.80 8.86 -5.98
N MET A 107 1.87 7.72 -5.31
CA MET A 107 3.08 7.26 -4.63
C MET A 107 3.91 6.27 -5.43
N TYR A 108 3.26 5.50 -6.29
CA TYR A 108 3.92 4.48 -7.11
C TYR A 108 5.05 5.03 -7.99
N PRO A 109 4.96 6.25 -8.57
CA PRO A 109 6.07 6.86 -9.32
C PRO A 109 7.37 7.04 -8.54
N GLN A 110 7.33 6.98 -7.19
CA GLN A 110 8.52 7.04 -6.33
C GLN A 110 9.26 5.69 -6.25
N VAL A 111 8.62 4.60 -6.68
CA VAL A 111 9.22 3.26 -6.67
C VAL A 111 9.36 2.67 -8.07
N SER A 112 8.46 3.01 -9.01
CA SER A 112 8.55 2.57 -10.40
C SER A 112 8.11 3.67 -11.36
N ARG A 113 8.90 3.84 -12.43
CA ARG A 113 8.63 4.73 -13.56
C ARG A 113 8.17 3.97 -14.81
N ALA A 114 8.03 2.64 -14.70
CA ALA A 114 7.70 1.75 -15.82
C ALA A 114 6.24 1.88 -16.26
N CYS A 115 5.34 2.22 -15.34
CA CYS A 115 3.91 2.26 -15.62
C CYS A 115 3.24 3.46 -14.96
N VAL A 116 2.00 3.69 -15.34
CA VAL A 116 1.06 4.62 -14.71
C VAL A 116 0.00 3.80 -13.98
N ILE A 117 -0.28 4.16 -12.74
CA ILE A 117 -1.35 3.56 -11.94
C ILE A 117 -2.47 4.57 -11.76
N GLU A 118 -3.66 4.18 -12.18
CA GLU A 118 -4.90 4.91 -11.95
C GLU A 118 -5.76 4.14 -10.96
N THR A 119 -6.35 4.83 -9.99
CA THR A 119 -7.20 4.21 -8.97
C THR A 119 -8.58 4.84 -8.98
N ARG A 120 -9.62 4.00 -8.92
CA ARG A 120 -11.01 4.42 -8.88
C ARG A 120 -11.74 3.67 -7.76
N SER A 121 -12.40 4.39 -6.88
CA SER A 121 -13.32 3.78 -5.91
C SER A 121 -14.59 3.35 -6.64
N LEU A 122 -14.95 2.07 -6.54
CA LEU A 122 -16.20 1.53 -7.11
C LEU A 122 -17.31 1.52 -6.07
N LYS A 123 -16.97 1.11 -4.83
CA LYS A 123 -17.88 1.07 -3.69
C LYS A 123 -17.07 1.42 -2.41
N ASN A 124 -17.75 1.48 -1.27
CA ASN A 124 -17.09 1.75 0.02
C ASN A 124 -16.06 0.69 0.42
N ASP A 125 -16.18 -0.52 -0.12
CA ASP A 125 -15.38 -1.71 0.16
C ASP A 125 -14.70 -2.27 -1.10
N GLN A 126 -14.68 -1.49 -2.21
CA GLN A 126 -14.15 -1.94 -3.49
C GLN A 126 -13.44 -0.82 -4.23
N ALA A 127 -12.25 -1.10 -4.75
CA ALA A 127 -11.49 -0.22 -5.63
C ALA A 127 -11.06 -0.95 -6.91
N GLU A 128 -11.01 -0.21 -8.00
CA GLU A 128 -10.38 -0.62 -9.25
C GLU A 128 -9.02 0.05 -9.35
N ILE A 129 -8.00 -0.75 -9.69
CA ILE A 129 -6.66 -0.26 -10.00
C ILE A 129 -6.31 -0.67 -11.42
N THR A 130 -6.06 0.31 -12.26
CA THR A 130 -5.63 0.12 -13.63
C THR A 130 -4.15 0.47 -13.76
N VAL A 131 -3.37 -0.45 -14.34
CA VAL A 131 -1.93 -0.28 -14.58
C VAL A 131 -1.68 -0.31 -16.07
N ARG A 132 -1.11 0.77 -16.62
CA ARG A 132 -0.70 0.88 -18.03
C ARG A 132 0.79 1.05 -18.10
N LEU A 133 1.47 0.23 -18.90
CA LEU A 133 2.89 0.41 -19.17
C LEU A 133 3.12 1.68 -19.99
N LYS A 134 4.24 2.33 -19.73
CA LYS A 134 4.69 3.44 -20.58
C LYS A 134 5.17 2.91 -21.94
N PRO A 135 5.14 3.74 -22.99
CA PRO A 135 5.63 3.36 -24.31
C PRO A 135 7.07 2.83 -24.28
N GLY A 136 7.30 1.68 -24.92
CA GLY A 136 8.62 1.04 -25.01
C GLY A 136 9.08 0.32 -23.73
N VAL A 137 8.21 0.18 -22.72
CA VAL A 137 8.46 -0.60 -21.51
C VAL A 137 7.81 -1.97 -21.66
N GLU A 138 8.59 -3.03 -21.38
CA GLU A 138 8.13 -4.42 -21.34
C GLU A 138 8.41 -5.00 -19.95
N GLU A 139 7.36 -5.21 -19.18
CA GLU A 139 7.44 -5.88 -17.87
C GLU A 139 7.27 -7.39 -18.03
N LYS A 140 7.78 -8.15 -17.04
CA LYS A 140 7.59 -9.59 -16.95
C LYS A 140 6.47 -9.96 -15.97
N PRO A 141 5.91 -11.18 -16.03
CA PRO A 141 4.81 -11.63 -15.15
C PRO A 141 5.09 -11.47 -13.66
N TYR A 142 6.32 -11.61 -13.21
CA TYR A 142 6.67 -11.48 -11.80
C TYR A 142 6.40 -10.06 -11.22
N GLN A 143 6.47 -9.02 -12.07
CA GLN A 143 6.16 -7.65 -11.65
C GLN A 143 4.66 -7.46 -11.42
N CYS A 144 3.84 -8.16 -12.20
CA CYS A 144 2.40 -8.24 -11.98
C CYS A 144 2.08 -8.98 -10.66
N ALA A 145 2.76 -10.09 -10.39
CA ALA A 145 2.63 -10.84 -9.13
C ALA A 145 3.07 -10.01 -7.91
N ASN A 146 4.16 -9.25 -8.03
CA ASN A 146 4.61 -8.36 -6.96
C ASN A 146 3.58 -7.27 -6.63
N ARG A 147 2.96 -6.65 -7.65
CA ARG A 147 1.87 -5.69 -7.45
C ARG A 147 0.66 -6.33 -6.77
N TRP A 148 0.30 -7.55 -7.19
CA TRP A 148 -0.79 -8.30 -6.55
C TRP A 148 -0.54 -8.47 -5.06
N GLY A 149 0.65 -8.96 -4.67
CA GLY A 149 1.03 -9.11 -3.26
C GLY A 149 0.99 -7.79 -2.48
N MET A 150 1.44 -6.70 -3.09
CA MET A 150 1.38 -5.36 -2.49
C MET A 150 -0.08 -4.92 -2.27
N PHE A 151 -1.00 -5.19 -3.20
CA PHE A 151 -2.41 -4.85 -3.00
C PHE A 151 -3.05 -5.69 -1.89
N GLU A 152 -2.76 -6.99 -1.83
CA GLU A 152 -3.22 -7.84 -0.74
C GLU A 152 -2.76 -7.33 0.63
N SER A 153 -1.48 -6.98 0.74
CA SER A 153 -0.90 -6.56 2.01
C SER A 153 -1.46 -5.25 2.54
N VAL A 154 -1.80 -4.30 1.66
CA VAL A 154 -2.42 -3.03 2.07
C VAL A 154 -3.77 -3.25 2.74
N SER A 155 -4.65 -4.07 2.16
CA SER A 155 -5.91 -4.42 2.80
C SER A 155 -5.70 -5.20 4.08
N ASN A 156 -4.83 -6.22 4.04
CA ASN A 156 -4.56 -7.05 5.22
C ASN A 156 -4.03 -6.22 6.40
N LEU A 157 -3.11 -5.27 6.13
CA LEU A 157 -2.56 -4.38 7.15
C LEU A 157 -3.63 -3.51 7.81
N LEU A 158 -4.62 -3.05 7.05
CA LEU A 158 -5.64 -2.10 7.51
C LEU A 158 -6.91 -2.76 8.06
N THR A 159 -7.19 -4.01 7.67
CA THR A 159 -8.43 -4.71 8.06
C THR A 159 -8.17 -5.99 8.85
N GLY A 160 -6.92 -6.47 8.90
CA GLY A 160 -6.56 -7.78 9.43
C GLY A 160 -7.01 -8.96 8.56
N LYS A 161 -7.53 -8.69 7.34
CA LYS A 161 -8.07 -9.69 6.43
C LYS A 161 -7.54 -9.53 5.02
N MET A 162 -7.29 -10.66 4.36
CA MET A 162 -6.92 -10.66 2.95
C MET A 162 -8.10 -10.20 2.09
N PRO A 163 -7.89 -9.31 1.12
CA PRO A 163 -8.92 -8.91 0.19
C PRO A 163 -9.16 -9.99 -0.85
N LYS A 164 -10.32 -9.98 -1.47
CA LYS A 164 -10.55 -10.66 -2.74
C LYS A 164 -10.05 -9.76 -3.87
N ILE A 165 -9.17 -10.28 -4.73
CA ILE A 165 -8.68 -9.57 -5.91
C ILE A 165 -9.10 -10.34 -7.14
N ASP A 166 -9.85 -9.69 -8.03
CA ASP A 166 -10.14 -10.18 -9.36
C ASP A 166 -9.24 -9.43 -10.37
N HIS A 167 -8.65 -10.14 -11.34
CA HIS A 167 -7.73 -9.58 -12.34
C HIS A 167 -8.26 -9.87 -13.75
N PRO A 168 -9.36 -9.19 -14.18
CA PRO A 168 -10.07 -9.53 -15.40
C PRO A 168 -9.28 -9.24 -16.68
N VAL A 169 -8.34 -8.29 -16.64
CA VAL A 169 -7.50 -7.92 -17.78
C VAL A 169 -6.03 -7.92 -17.34
N CYS A 170 -5.17 -8.62 -18.10
CA CYS A 170 -3.74 -8.71 -17.84
C CYS A 170 -2.93 -8.57 -19.13
N ILE A 171 -1.90 -7.73 -19.11
CA ILE A 171 -0.96 -7.55 -20.24
C ILE A 171 -0.26 -8.85 -20.64
N HIS A 172 -0.01 -9.74 -19.67
CA HIS A 172 0.62 -11.04 -19.93
C HIS A 172 -0.34 -12.12 -20.44
N GLN A 173 -1.64 -11.79 -20.53
CA GLN A 173 -2.70 -12.64 -21.08
C GLN A 173 -3.35 -12.02 -22.31
N GLY A 174 -2.64 -11.12 -22.99
CA GLY A 174 -3.11 -10.48 -24.23
C GLY A 174 -3.92 -9.20 -24.02
N GLY A 175 -4.04 -8.71 -22.80
CA GLY A 175 -4.68 -7.41 -22.53
C GLY A 175 -3.77 -6.23 -22.86
N ASP A 176 -4.37 -5.05 -23.03
CA ASP A 176 -3.68 -3.77 -23.23
C ASP A 176 -3.21 -3.12 -21.93
N ARG A 177 -3.69 -3.61 -20.80
CA ARG A 177 -3.42 -3.12 -19.44
C ARG A 177 -3.59 -4.25 -18.42
N CYS A 178 -3.19 -4.00 -17.18
CA CYS A 178 -3.62 -4.81 -16.04
C CYS A 178 -4.73 -4.06 -15.30
N GLN A 179 -5.81 -4.77 -14.98
CA GLN A 179 -6.94 -4.24 -14.22
C GLN A 179 -7.20 -5.14 -13.02
N TYR A 180 -7.14 -4.57 -11.83
CA TYR A 180 -7.37 -5.27 -10.57
C TYR A 180 -8.62 -4.70 -9.91
N ILE A 181 -9.55 -5.57 -9.54
CA ILE A 181 -10.73 -5.22 -8.75
C ILE A 181 -10.52 -5.79 -7.36
N ILE A 182 -10.28 -4.91 -6.40
CA ILE A 182 -9.93 -5.27 -5.03
C ILE A 182 -11.15 -5.05 -4.15
N THR A 183 -11.63 -6.12 -3.50
CA THR A 183 -12.76 -6.07 -2.58
C THR A 183 -12.27 -6.49 -1.19
N TRP A 184 -12.51 -5.64 -0.20
CA TRP A 184 -12.15 -5.90 1.19
C TRP A 184 -13.37 -5.91 2.09
N GLU A 185 -13.26 -6.61 3.21
CA GLU A 185 -14.31 -6.59 4.22
C GLU A 185 -14.25 -5.31 5.05
N SER A 186 -15.40 -4.67 5.23
CA SER A 186 -15.52 -3.53 6.15
C SER A 186 -15.42 -4.03 7.58
N THR A 187 -14.45 -3.52 8.33
CA THR A 187 -14.32 -3.83 9.76
C THR A 187 -15.29 -2.99 10.58
N LYS A 188 -15.75 -3.52 11.72
CA LYS A 188 -16.61 -2.77 12.66
C LYS A 188 -15.91 -1.51 13.15
N SER A 189 -14.60 -1.60 13.39
CA SER A 189 -13.77 -0.43 13.78
C SER A 189 -13.81 0.67 12.74
N SER A 190 -13.76 0.34 11.45
CA SER A 190 -13.86 1.30 10.34
C SER A 190 -15.20 2.05 10.32
N ILE A 191 -16.30 1.36 10.65
CA ILE A 191 -17.64 1.97 10.74
C ILE A 191 -17.67 3.00 11.87
N TRP A 192 -17.15 2.65 13.04
CA TRP A 192 -17.10 3.55 14.19
C TRP A 192 -16.15 4.73 13.97
N LYS A 193 -15.02 4.54 13.28
CA LYS A 193 -14.14 5.65 12.86
C LYS A 193 -14.88 6.65 11.96
N ARG A 194 -15.64 6.16 10.97
CA ARG A 194 -16.45 7.02 10.09
C ARG A 194 -17.54 7.75 10.87
N LEU A 195 -18.23 7.06 11.77
CA LEU A 195 -19.25 7.65 12.62
C LEU A 195 -18.67 8.77 13.48
N SER A 196 -17.49 8.56 14.08
CA SER A 196 -16.78 9.59 14.85
C SER A 196 -16.48 10.84 14.00
N ILE A 197 -16.01 10.66 12.76
CA ILE A 197 -15.70 11.77 11.84
C ILE A 197 -16.98 12.52 11.48
N TYR A 198 -18.07 11.83 11.11
CA TYR A 198 -19.34 12.48 10.78
C TYR A 198 -19.92 13.23 11.97
N THR A 199 -19.86 12.63 13.18
CA THR A 199 -20.28 13.29 14.42
C THR A 199 -19.45 14.53 14.69
N ALA A 200 -18.12 14.47 14.53
CA ALA A 200 -17.23 15.62 14.70
C ALA A 200 -17.56 16.76 13.72
N THR A 201 -17.77 16.42 12.45
CA THR A 201 -18.16 17.40 11.41
C THR A 201 -19.50 18.05 11.72
N LEU A 202 -20.50 17.25 12.11
CA LEU A 202 -21.82 17.76 12.49
C LEU A 202 -21.75 18.66 13.71
N CYS A 203 -21.03 18.24 14.76
CA CYS A 203 -20.84 19.05 15.97
C CYS A 203 -20.13 20.37 15.67
N LEU A 204 -19.14 20.36 14.77
CA LEU A 204 -18.46 21.59 14.35
C LEU A 204 -19.41 22.56 13.64
N LEU A 205 -20.25 22.07 12.75
CA LEU A 205 -21.25 22.88 12.05
C LEU A 205 -22.28 23.47 13.02
N VAL A 206 -22.79 22.67 13.96
CA VAL A 206 -23.74 23.14 15.01
C VAL A 206 -23.06 24.18 15.88
N LEU A 207 -21.81 23.96 16.31
CA LEU A 207 -21.06 24.92 17.11
C LEU A 207 -20.89 26.24 16.38
N LEU A 208 -20.60 26.22 15.09
CA LEU A 208 -20.47 27.42 14.27
C LEU A 208 -21.78 28.24 14.30
N VAL A 209 -22.93 27.60 14.14
CA VAL A 209 -24.24 28.27 14.21
C VAL A 209 -24.48 28.83 15.60
N MET A 210 -24.20 28.06 16.67
CA MET A 210 -24.44 28.48 18.05
C MET A 210 -23.63 29.72 18.43
N VAL A 211 -22.39 29.83 17.97
CA VAL A 211 -21.53 31.01 18.26
C VAL A 211 -22.14 32.30 17.71
N PHE A 212 -22.89 32.24 16.61
CA PHE A 212 -23.52 33.43 16.02
C PHE A 212 -24.94 33.68 16.51
N THR A 213 -25.62 32.68 17.12
CA THR A 213 -27.05 32.79 17.44
C THR A 213 -27.35 32.75 18.95
N LEU A 214 -26.44 32.18 19.77
CA LEU A 214 -26.68 31.95 21.19
C LEU A 214 -25.60 32.57 22.09
N PRO A 215 -25.92 32.83 23.38
CA PRO A 215 -24.93 33.26 24.36
C PRO A 215 -23.77 32.22 24.51
N ALA A 216 -22.57 32.72 24.71
CA ALA A 216 -21.32 31.93 24.70
C ALA A 216 -21.31 30.71 25.66
N HIS A 217 -22.03 30.81 26.80
CA HIS A 217 -22.08 29.69 27.76
C HIS A 217 -22.77 28.43 27.21
N TYR A 218 -23.75 28.56 26.30
CA TYR A 218 -24.37 27.42 25.63
C TYR A 218 -23.41 26.76 24.65
N ALA A 219 -22.67 27.55 23.89
CA ALA A 219 -21.65 27.04 22.98
C ALA A 219 -20.53 26.28 23.74
N PHE A 220 -20.15 26.79 24.92
CA PHE A 220 -19.15 26.13 25.78
C PHE A 220 -19.62 24.75 26.29
N ILE A 221 -20.85 24.69 26.83
CA ILE A 221 -21.46 23.43 27.33
C ILE A 221 -21.56 22.40 26.16
N PHE A 222 -22.07 22.86 25.02
CA PHE A 222 -22.18 22.01 23.83
C PHE A 222 -20.82 21.48 23.39
N SER A 223 -19.77 22.29 23.34
CA SER A 223 -18.40 21.89 22.96
C SER A 223 -17.88 20.80 23.88
N PHE A 224 -18.10 20.91 25.18
CA PHE A 224 -17.65 19.90 26.14
C PHE A 224 -18.36 18.56 25.95
N VAL A 225 -19.68 18.56 25.77
CA VAL A 225 -20.47 17.33 25.52
C VAL A 225 -20.08 16.70 24.17
N ALA A 226 -19.91 17.52 23.11
CA ALA A 226 -19.49 17.05 21.80
C ALA A 226 -18.12 16.38 21.84
N LEU A 227 -17.15 16.97 22.55
CA LEU A 227 -15.82 16.39 22.74
C LEU A 227 -15.88 15.02 23.44
N LEU A 228 -16.68 14.87 24.49
CA LEU A 228 -16.85 13.59 25.17
C LEU A 228 -17.47 12.52 24.27
N LEU A 229 -18.47 12.88 23.47
CA LEU A 229 -19.10 11.97 22.51
C LEU A 229 -18.12 11.51 21.43
N ILE A 230 -17.41 12.43 20.80
CA ILE A 230 -16.41 12.13 19.75
C ILE A 230 -15.31 11.23 20.33
N PHE A 231 -14.82 11.56 21.52
CA PHE A 231 -13.79 10.78 22.20
C PHE A 231 -14.27 9.38 22.57
N SER A 232 -15.52 9.21 23.02
CA SER A 232 -16.08 7.88 23.33
C SER A 232 -16.19 7.00 22.07
N PHE A 233 -16.65 7.54 20.93
CA PHE A 233 -16.70 6.79 19.67
C PHE A 233 -15.32 6.42 19.17
N PHE A 234 -14.35 7.30 19.32
CA PHE A 234 -12.97 7.05 18.95
C PHE A 234 -12.34 5.94 19.81
N LEU A 235 -12.49 6.01 21.13
CA LEU A 235 -12.03 4.96 22.05
C LEU A 235 -12.66 3.61 21.73
N TRP A 236 -13.98 3.59 21.48
CA TRP A 236 -14.68 2.36 21.12
C TRP A 236 -14.15 1.76 19.81
N SER A 237 -13.85 2.61 18.83
CA SER A 237 -13.20 2.19 17.59
C SER A 237 -11.85 1.54 17.82
N LEU A 238 -11.00 2.10 18.69
CA LEU A 238 -9.69 1.54 19.04
C LEU A 238 -9.80 0.19 19.76
N ILE A 239 -10.80 0.04 20.66
CA ILE A 239 -11.05 -1.22 21.35
C ILE A 239 -11.47 -2.31 20.36
N LEU A 240 -12.36 -1.98 19.41
CA LEU A 240 -12.78 -2.90 18.36
C LEU A 240 -11.60 -3.29 17.46
N GLU A 241 -10.77 -2.34 17.07
CA GLU A 241 -9.58 -2.60 16.24
C GLU A 241 -8.63 -3.60 16.90
N LYS A 242 -8.35 -3.43 18.20
CA LYS A 242 -7.56 -4.41 18.97
C LYS A 242 -8.21 -5.80 19.05
N ARG A 243 -9.53 -5.89 19.00
CA ARG A 243 -10.23 -7.17 18.99
C ARG A 243 -10.27 -7.83 17.62
N GLU A 244 -10.27 -7.04 16.56
CA GLU A 244 -10.28 -7.53 15.17
C GLU A 244 -8.90 -7.98 14.69
N LEU A 245 -7.81 -7.48 15.32
CA LEU A 245 -6.41 -7.84 15.04
C LEU A 245 -5.87 -9.03 15.87
N LYS A 246 -6.67 -9.58 16.79
CA LYS A 246 -6.37 -10.80 17.54
C LYS A 246 -7.07 -12.02 16.93
#